data_5519438b2f0b12fbee6d9f6175cd768b
#
_entry.id   5519438b2f0b12fbee6d9f6175cd768b
#
_cell.length_a   1.000
_cell.length_b   1.000
_cell.length_c   1.000
_cell.angle_alpha   90.00
_cell.angle_beta   90.00
_cell.angle_gamma   90.00
#
_symmetry.space_group_name_H-M   'P 1'
#
loop_
_entity.id
_entity.type
_entity.pdbx_description
1 polymer ?
#
loop_
_entity_poly.entity_id
_entity_poly.type
_entity_poly.pdbx_seq_one_letter_code
_entity_poly.pdbx_strand_id
1 'polypeptide(L)'
;MTDSPLPRSVRRGGVVFAAVLGGLLILAVVATVWIGVRGVLAYSHLRDAQQTAAAVRENLADPAAASDAIAALAADTGAAHAMTSDPVWNLAEGLPWVGPQLAAVATVAESLDGVTSTALRPLSEVAASFQVDALKPQDGQLHLAPLQQISGAAQTASDGVGAAAASVSSIDRTALVAPVREAVDEVDALLVEAGTATDALARATQLIPSMLGADAPRDYLVLFQNNAEWRSLGGIPGAMALIHTDGGAISLAAQESSSDYPRYDDAVLPLGDEVTAIYGERPGRWIQNVTQVPDFAVSGALAREMWARQHGGQQVDGVIALDPVALSYLLEATGPITLPTGDVLAPDNAVQLLLNDVYSRYTRPADQDAFFAMAAASVFEKLSGGEVDPAALVGALTRAGDEDRLLLWSTHENEQSVLADTTLAGGLPVSDDEAARFGVYVNDGTGSKMDFYQNATTSLEWSSCALDAAGTATGDAVLTVTIGNTAPADAASLPAYITGDSAFGVPAGITRTIGYLYLPEGFELVDATMSDGTGFGGGTHDGRRVVSFAIDLPPGGSTTATLTARASEPVAATLEAVTTPTLTPPAAVAAVCGGS
;
A
#
# COMPACT_ATOMS: atom_id res chain seq x y z
N MET A 1 -37.94 79.09 12.65
CA MET A 1 -38.20 77.67 12.80
C MET A 1 -37.90 77.32 14.27
N THR A 2 -38.99 77.20 15.04
CA THR A 2 -38.90 76.91 16.48
C THR A 2 -38.73 75.38 16.67
N ASP A 3 -37.52 74.97 17.10
CA ASP A 3 -37.26 73.58 17.51
C ASP A 3 -38.12 73.23 18.74
N SER A 4 -39.18 72.51 18.50
CA SER A 4 -40.00 71.96 19.60
C SER A 4 -39.22 70.82 20.27
N PRO A 5 -38.97 70.82 21.58
CA PRO A 5 -38.25 69.81 22.28
C PRO A 5 -39.03 68.49 22.20
N LEU A 6 -38.32 67.39 21.84
CA LEU A 6 -38.87 66.01 21.78
C LEU A 6 -39.60 65.66 23.07
N PRO A 7 -40.75 64.94 23.01
CA PRO A 7 -41.44 64.43 24.17
C PRO A 7 -40.54 63.68 25.14
N ARG A 8 -40.73 63.87 26.46
CA ARG A 8 -39.92 63.23 27.52
C ARG A 8 -39.84 61.68 27.42
N SER A 9 -40.87 61.04 26.87
CA SER A 9 -40.91 59.61 26.59
C SER A 9 -39.96 59.21 25.47
N VAL A 10 -39.86 59.92 24.39
CA VAL A 10 -38.96 59.69 23.26
C VAL A 10 -37.49 59.92 23.66
N ARG A 11 -37.23 60.93 24.51
CA ARG A 11 -35.87 61.20 25.04
C ARG A 11 -35.42 60.14 26.02
N ARG A 12 -36.30 59.57 26.87
CA ARG A 12 -36.00 58.42 27.75
C ARG A 12 -35.80 57.16 26.95
N GLY A 13 -36.63 56.86 25.96
CA GLY A 13 -36.47 55.72 25.06
C GLY A 13 -35.15 55.79 24.28
N GLY A 14 -34.76 56.99 23.78
CA GLY A 14 -33.47 57.21 23.11
C GLY A 14 -32.26 56.99 24.02
N VAL A 15 -32.32 57.42 25.29
CA VAL A 15 -31.25 57.20 26.28
C VAL A 15 -31.12 55.69 26.64
N VAL A 16 -32.24 55.01 26.85
CA VAL A 16 -32.22 53.55 27.10
C VAL A 16 -31.67 52.80 25.89
N PHE A 17 -32.13 53.14 24.69
CA PHE A 17 -31.62 52.54 23.46
C PHE A 17 -30.11 52.80 23.27
N ALA A 18 -29.62 54.00 23.49
CA ALA A 18 -28.22 54.35 23.40
C ALA A 18 -27.37 53.62 24.49
N ALA A 19 -27.91 53.46 25.72
CA ALA A 19 -27.25 52.73 26.77
C ALA A 19 -27.17 51.20 26.47
N VAL A 20 -28.24 50.62 25.91
CA VAL A 20 -28.24 49.21 25.47
C VAL A 20 -27.27 49.01 24.32
N LEU A 21 -27.29 49.89 23.30
CA LEU A 21 -26.37 49.84 22.18
C LEU A 21 -24.90 50.01 22.62
N GLY A 22 -24.62 50.94 23.53
CA GLY A 22 -23.30 51.11 24.15
C GLY A 22 -22.85 49.91 24.95
N GLY A 23 -23.75 49.28 25.72
CA GLY A 23 -23.49 48.03 26.43
C GLY A 23 -23.16 46.85 25.50
N LEU A 24 -23.93 46.69 24.44
CA LEU A 24 -23.66 45.66 23.39
C LEU A 24 -22.34 45.89 22.69
N LEU A 25 -21.98 47.12 22.41
CA LEU A 25 -20.71 47.47 21.74
C LEU A 25 -19.49 47.19 22.66
N ILE A 26 -19.62 47.47 23.97
CA ILE A 26 -18.59 47.13 24.94
C ILE A 26 -18.46 45.60 25.04
N LEU A 27 -19.55 44.87 25.09
CA LEU A 27 -19.54 43.38 25.13
C LEU A 27 -18.89 42.83 23.86
N ALA A 28 -19.19 43.37 22.69
CA ALA A 28 -18.57 42.95 21.41
C ALA A 28 -17.05 43.21 21.41
N VAL A 29 -16.60 44.36 21.90
CA VAL A 29 -15.17 44.68 22.03
C VAL A 29 -14.47 43.71 23.01
N VAL A 30 -15.07 43.45 24.17
CA VAL A 30 -14.55 42.51 25.16
C VAL A 30 -14.46 41.10 24.57
N ALA A 31 -15.50 40.64 23.86
CA ALA A 31 -15.49 39.33 23.21
C ALA A 31 -14.42 39.25 22.11
N THR A 32 -14.26 40.30 21.30
CA THR A 32 -13.21 40.36 20.26
C THR A 32 -11.80 40.25 20.86
N VAL A 33 -11.54 41.00 21.94
CA VAL A 33 -10.25 40.95 22.65
C VAL A 33 -10.04 39.55 23.26
N TRP A 34 -11.09 38.97 23.85
CA TRP A 34 -11.05 37.65 24.44
C TRP A 34 -10.67 36.59 23.40
N ILE A 35 -11.36 36.55 22.26
CA ILE A 35 -11.09 35.65 21.14
C ILE A 35 -9.67 35.87 20.60
N GLY A 36 -9.27 37.14 20.40
CA GLY A 36 -7.93 37.47 19.91
C GLY A 36 -6.81 36.96 20.81
N VAL A 37 -6.94 37.13 22.13
CA VAL A 37 -5.94 36.62 23.11
C VAL A 37 -5.91 35.10 23.10
N ARG A 38 -7.06 34.43 23.11
CA ARG A 38 -7.14 32.97 23.07
C ARG A 38 -6.63 32.39 21.77
N GLY A 39 -6.93 33.04 20.63
CA GLY A 39 -6.41 32.63 19.33
C GLY A 39 -4.88 32.69 19.25
N VAL A 40 -4.26 33.74 19.81
CA VAL A 40 -2.79 33.84 19.90
C VAL A 40 -2.22 32.76 20.80
N LEU A 41 -2.85 32.47 21.95
CA LEU A 41 -2.41 31.42 22.87
C LEU A 41 -2.60 30.03 22.24
N ALA A 42 -3.73 29.74 21.62
CA ALA A 42 -3.96 28.49 20.92
C ALA A 42 -2.90 28.28 19.81
N TYR A 43 -2.63 29.31 19.01
CA TYR A 43 -1.60 29.25 17.98
C TYR A 43 -0.20 28.98 18.56
N SER A 44 0.15 29.61 19.69
CA SER A 44 1.45 29.34 20.33
C SER A 44 1.56 27.89 20.80
N HIS A 45 0.53 27.34 21.43
CA HIS A 45 0.50 25.94 21.86
C HIS A 45 0.53 24.96 20.68
N LEU A 46 -0.21 25.23 19.60
CA LEU A 46 -0.15 24.38 18.40
C LEU A 46 1.24 24.41 17.75
N ARG A 47 1.91 25.56 17.76
CA ARG A 47 3.29 25.66 17.27
C ARG A 47 4.30 24.92 18.16
N ASP A 48 4.12 25.01 19.47
CA ASP A 48 4.96 24.27 20.43
C ASP A 48 4.70 22.76 20.28
N ALA A 49 3.44 22.34 20.08
CA ALA A 49 3.05 20.97 19.78
C ALA A 49 3.72 20.44 18.49
N GLN A 50 3.79 21.26 17.43
CA GLN A 50 4.47 20.88 16.18
C GLN A 50 5.98 20.61 16.41
N GLN A 51 6.66 21.45 17.21
CA GLN A 51 8.07 21.24 17.54
C GLN A 51 8.27 19.98 18.38
N THR A 52 7.37 19.73 19.33
CA THR A 52 7.38 18.55 20.19
C THR A 52 7.09 17.27 19.39
N ALA A 53 6.19 17.32 18.37
CA ALA A 53 5.94 16.19 17.48
C ALA A 53 7.19 15.77 16.68
N ALA A 54 8.01 16.73 16.25
CA ALA A 54 9.30 16.44 15.63
C ALA A 54 10.25 15.71 16.61
N ALA A 55 10.27 16.14 17.89
CA ALA A 55 11.06 15.46 18.91
C ALA A 55 10.57 14.03 19.22
N VAL A 56 9.26 13.75 19.12
CA VAL A 56 8.72 12.38 19.23
C VAL A 56 9.30 11.51 18.12
N ARG A 57 9.31 11.99 16.86
CA ARG A 57 9.90 11.27 15.72
C ARG A 57 11.38 10.93 15.92
N GLU A 58 12.16 11.89 16.37
CA GLU A 58 13.61 11.71 16.59
C GLU A 58 13.91 10.72 17.71
N ASN A 59 13.02 10.60 18.70
CA ASN A 59 13.22 9.77 19.89
C ASN A 59 12.46 8.45 19.89
N LEU A 60 11.91 8.01 18.76
CA LEU A 60 11.18 6.73 18.67
C LEU A 60 12.01 5.50 19.09
N ALA A 61 13.32 5.58 18.99
CA ALA A 61 14.24 4.53 19.43
C ALA A 61 14.53 4.54 20.96
N ASP A 62 14.17 5.62 21.67
CA ASP A 62 14.28 5.77 23.13
C ASP A 62 12.89 5.90 23.75
N PRO A 63 12.31 4.81 24.29
CA PRO A 63 10.94 4.83 24.82
C PRO A 63 10.71 5.83 25.96
N ALA A 64 11.74 6.12 26.76
CA ALA A 64 11.63 7.07 27.86
C ALA A 64 11.55 8.52 27.34
N ALA A 65 12.46 8.90 26.43
CA ALA A 65 12.45 10.20 25.80
C ALA A 65 11.18 10.41 24.94
N ALA A 66 10.71 9.37 24.24
CA ALA A 66 9.46 9.41 23.50
C ALA A 66 8.25 9.64 24.42
N SER A 67 8.19 8.97 25.58
CA SER A 67 7.10 9.14 26.56
C SER A 67 7.03 10.56 27.11
N ASP A 68 8.19 11.17 27.46
CA ASP A 68 8.25 12.54 27.93
C ASP A 68 7.81 13.55 26.86
N ALA A 69 8.23 13.33 25.61
CA ALA A 69 7.82 14.15 24.45
C ALA A 69 6.32 14.03 24.18
N ILE A 70 5.73 12.83 24.25
CA ILE A 70 4.29 12.61 24.11
C ILE A 70 3.51 13.29 25.24
N ALA A 71 4.00 13.25 26.48
CA ALA A 71 3.37 13.96 27.59
C ALA A 71 3.38 15.48 27.40
N ALA A 72 4.47 16.05 26.90
CA ALA A 72 4.57 17.47 26.58
C ALA A 72 3.62 17.84 25.42
N LEU A 73 3.59 17.02 24.37
CA LEU A 73 2.67 17.18 23.23
C LEU A 73 1.20 17.20 23.69
N ALA A 74 0.81 16.27 24.57
CA ALA A 74 -0.54 16.21 25.14
C ALA A 74 -0.88 17.45 25.99
N ALA A 75 0.09 18.02 26.70
CA ALA A 75 -0.13 19.24 27.46
C ALA A 75 -0.38 20.45 26.55
N ASP A 76 0.35 20.56 25.44
CA ASP A 76 0.21 21.68 24.49
C ASP A 76 -1.08 21.54 23.68
N THR A 77 -1.42 20.35 23.16
CA THR A 77 -2.66 20.13 22.41
C THR A 77 -3.90 20.31 23.29
N GLY A 78 -3.87 19.80 24.53
CA GLY A 78 -4.93 20.03 25.51
C GLY A 78 -5.10 21.50 25.89
N ALA A 79 -4.00 22.26 26.02
CA ALA A 79 -4.07 23.69 26.24
C ALA A 79 -4.67 24.44 25.03
N ALA A 80 -4.28 24.07 23.81
CA ALA A 80 -4.86 24.64 22.57
C ALA A 80 -6.37 24.36 22.49
N HIS A 81 -6.81 23.13 22.73
CA HIS A 81 -8.21 22.76 22.77
C HIS A 81 -8.98 23.54 23.85
N ALA A 82 -8.44 23.66 25.07
CA ALA A 82 -9.05 24.46 26.13
C ALA A 82 -9.18 25.95 25.78
N MET A 83 -8.33 26.49 24.92
CA MET A 83 -8.44 27.88 24.43
C MET A 83 -9.51 28.04 23.36
N THR A 84 -9.88 27.02 22.61
CA THR A 84 -10.80 27.05 21.47
C THR A 84 -12.18 26.47 21.77
N SER A 85 -12.41 25.83 22.93
CA SER A 85 -13.65 25.14 23.30
C SER A 85 -14.60 25.93 24.20
N ASP A 86 -14.34 27.20 24.50
CA ASP A 86 -15.21 28.01 25.39
C ASP A 86 -16.47 28.54 24.68
N PRO A 87 -17.54 28.87 25.43
CA PRO A 87 -18.81 29.31 24.86
C PRO A 87 -18.74 30.61 24.02
N VAL A 88 -17.76 31.49 24.29
CA VAL A 88 -17.59 32.73 23.53
C VAL A 88 -16.97 32.42 22.17
N TRP A 89 -16.01 31.51 22.14
CA TRP A 89 -15.40 31.01 20.92
C TRP A 89 -16.45 30.30 20.03
N ASN A 90 -17.19 29.34 20.58
CA ASN A 90 -18.23 28.58 19.85
C ASN A 90 -19.33 29.50 19.30
N LEU A 91 -19.70 30.58 20.03
CA LEU A 91 -20.65 31.55 19.53
C LEU A 91 -20.08 32.34 18.34
N ALA A 92 -18.78 32.63 18.37
CA ALA A 92 -18.10 33.39 17.32
C ALA A 92 -17.85 32.59 16.05
N GLU A 93 -17.84 31.25 16.10
CA GLU A 93 -17.80 30.38 14.92
C GLU A 93 -19.01 30.59 14.00
N GLY A 94 -20.12 31.06 14.51
CA GLY A 94 -21.29 31.45 13.70
C GLY A 94 -21.17 32.81 12.98
N LEU A 95 -20.07 33.55 13.13
CA LEU A 95 -19.88 34.86 12.47
C LEU A 95 -19.44 34.70 11.00
N PRO A 96 -19.96 35.55 10.09
CA PRO A 96 -19.49 35.55 8.71
C PRO A 96 -17.97 35.83 8.64
N TRP A 97 -17.25 35.15 7.75
CA TRP A 97 -15.82 35.28 7.41
C TRP A 97 -14.84 34.88 8.51
N VAL A 98 -15.08 35.27 9.76
CA VAL A 98 -14.21 34.91 10.90
C VAL A 98 -14.57 33.52 11.43
N GLY A 99 -15.85 33.17 11.42
CA GLY A 99 -16.36 31.90 11.95
C GLY A 99 -15.68 30.68 11.36
N PRO A 100 -15.57 30.53 10.05
CA PRO A 100 -14.84 29.39 9.45
C PRO A 100 -13.40 29.25 9.92
N GLN A 101 -12.69 30.38 10.16
CA GLN A 101 -11.31 30.37 10.67
C GLN A 101 -11.27 29.82 12.08
N LEU A 102 -12.20 30.28 12.94
CA LEU A 102 -12.27 29.84 14.33
C LEU A 102 -12.67 28.38 14.47
N ALA A 103 -13.65 27.94 13.66
CA ALA A 103 -14.07 26.55 13.60
C ALA A 103 -12.94 25.63 13.14
N ALA A 104 -12.20 26.01 12.09
CA ALA A 104 -11.04 25.24 11.62
C ALA A 104 -9.97 25.07 12.70
N VAL A 105 -9.61 26.15 13.41
CA VAL A 105 -8.63 26.11 14.50
C VAL A 105 -9.14 25.24 15.68
N ALA A 106 -10.44 25.33 16.01
CA ALA A 106 -11.05 24.52 17.06
C ALA A 106 -11.03 23.04 16.68
N THR A 107 -11.43 22.68 15.45
CA THR A 107 -11.40 21.30 14.94
C THR A 107 -10.00 20.73 14.96
N VAL A 108 -8.99 21.47 14.51
CA VAL A 108 -7.58 21.02 14.55
C VAL A 108 -7.12 20.81 16.00
N ALA A 109 -7.42 21.76 16.91
CA ALA A 109 -7.01 21.64 18.30
C ALA A 109 -7.68 20.44 19.01
N GLU A 110 -8.98 20.21 18.77
CA GLU A 110 -9.72 19.07 19.29
C GLU A 110 -9.19 17.75 18.73
N SER A 111 -8.94 17.67 17.42
CA SER A 111 -8.39 16.47 16.75
C SER A 111 -7.02 16.11 17.31
N LEU A 112 -6.12 17.07 17.46
CA LEU A 112 -4.77 16.84 18.01
C LEU A 112 -4.80 16.47 19.49
N ASP A 113 -5.67 17.08 20.31
CA ASP A 113 -5.88 16.70 21.71
C ASP A 113 -6.44 15.28 21.81
N GLY A 114 -7.40 14.91 20.95
CA GLY A 114 -7.93 13.55 20.83
C GLY A 114 -6.83 12.54 20.52
N VAL A 115 -6.02 12.79 19.50
CA VAL A 115 -4.90 11.90 19.12
C VAL A 115 -3.90 11.74 20.28
N THR A 116 -3.50 12.82 20.91
CA THR A 116 -2.47 12.73 21.95
C THR A 116 -2.97 12.07 23.24
N SER A 117 -4.22 12.36 23.64
CA SER A 117 -4.79 11.86 24.89
C SER A 117 -5.35 10.43 24.78
N THR A 118 -5.98 10.07 23.68
CA THR A 118 -6.66 8.77 23.51
C THR A 118 -5.89 7.77 22.66
N ALA A 119 -4.96 8.22 21.83
CA ALA A 119 -4.18 7.37 20.94
C ALA A 119 -2.70 7.23 21.42
N LEU A 120 -1.94 8.32 21.36
CA LEU A 120 -0.50 8.24 21.58
C LEU A 120 -0.12 7.94 23.04
N ARG A 121 -0.80 8.53 24.00
CA ARG A 121 -0.49 8.34 25.42
C ARG A 121 -0.71 6.89 25.88
N PRO A 122 -1.88 6.23 25.63
CA PRO A 122 -2.04 4.83 25.98
C PRO A 122 -1.04 3.91 25.29
N LEU A 123 -0.73 4.19 24.00
CA LEU A 123 0.27 3.44 23.26
C LEU A 123 1.66 3.57 23.89
N SER A 124 2.07 4.79 24.28
CA SER A 124 3.37 5.03 24.93
C SER A 124 3.47 4.40 26.31
N GLU A 125 2.40 4.40 27.11
CA GLU A 125 2.35 3.76 28.44
C GLU A 125 2.57 2.24 28.34
N VAL A 126 1.97 1.60 27.34
CA VAL A 126 2.19 0.17 27.05
C VAL A 126 3.59 -0.05 26.46
N ALA A 127 4.01 0.78 25.52
CA ALA A 127 5.34 0.70 24.88
C ALA A 127 6.48 0.91 25.89
N ALA A 128 6.31 1.74 26.91
CA ALA A 128 7.30 1.96 27.98
C ALA A 128 7.56 0.68 28.83
N SER A 129 6.59 -0.24 28.88
CA SER A 129 6.77 -1.57 29.48
C SER A 129 7.38 -2.59 28.52
N PHE A 130 7.55 -2.21 27.25
CA PHE A 130 7.93 -3.06 26.13
C PHE A 130 9.43 -2.88 25.85
N GLN A 131 10.19 -3.95 25.92
CA GLN A 131 11.58 -3.94 25.49
C GLN A 131 11.64 -4.44 24.05
N VAL A 132 12.09 -3.61 23.10
CA VAL A 132 12.27 -3.98 21.69
C VAL A 132 13.14 -5.24 21.53
N ASP A 133 14.09 -5.43 22.45
CA ASP A 133 14.90 -6.64 22.51
C ASP A 133 14.08 -7.92 22.82
N ALA A 134 12.88 -7.79 23.40
CA ALA A 134 11.98 -8.93 23.62
C ALA A 134 11.33 -9.45 22.31
N LEU A 135 11.39 -8.68 21.24
CA LEU A 135 10.97 -9.13 19.90
C LEU A 135 12.06 -9.91 19.15
N LYS A 136 13.30 -9.91 19.65
CA LYS A 136 14.35 -10.73 19.02
C LYS A 136 14.04 -12.21 19.26
N PRO A 137 14.09 -13.06 18.22
CA PRO A 137 13.93 -14.48 18.41
C PRO A 137 14.94 -14.98 19.44
N GLN A 138 14.47 -15.75 20.41
CA GLN A 138 15.32 -16.45 21.38
C GLN A 138 15.15 -17.95 21.12
N ASP A 139 16.25 -18.64 20.88
CA ASP A 139 16.24 -20.07 20.53
C ASP A 139 15.33 -20.41 19.32
N GLY A 140 15.23 -19.51 18.34
CA GLY A 140 14.39 -19.67 17.15
C GLY A 140 12.90 -19.41 17.37
N GLN A 141 12.50 -18.85 18.51
CA GLN A 141 11.13 -18.55 18.87
C GLN A 141 10.93 -17.06 19.14
N LEU A 142 9.92 -16.47 18.53
CA LEU A 142 9.49 -15.09 18.78
C LEU A 142 8.55 -15.06 19.98
N HIS A 143 8.79 -14.15 20.93
CA HIS A 143 7.89 -13.93 22.06
C HIS A 143 6.65 -13.14 21.61
N LEU A 144 5.49 -13.80 21.52
CA LEU A 144 4.26 -13.19 20.99
C LEU A 144 3.50 -12.34 22.04
N ALA A 145 3.69 -12.63 23.34
CA ALA A 145 2.98 -11.94 24.42
C ALA A 145 3.12 -10.40 24.38
N PRO A 146 4.29 -9.81 24.08
CA PRO A 146 4.40 -8.36 23.95
C PRO A 146 3.53 -7.78 22.83
N LEU A 147 3.48 -8.43 21.65
CA LEU A 147 2.64 -7.99 20.52
C LEU A 147 1.16 -8.04 20.87
N GLN A 148 0.72 -9.12 21.54
CA GLN A 148 -0.66 -9.25 22.02
C GLN A 148 -1.03 -8.17 23.05
N GLN A 149 -0.10 -7.77 23.92
CA GLN A 149 -0.34 -6.74 24.93
C GLN A 149 -0.56 -5.35 24.31
N ILE A 150 0.16 -4.99 23.25
CA ILE A 150 0.01 -3.67 22.60
C ILE A 150 -1.13 -3.63 21.58
N SER A 151 -1.68 -4.75 21.17
CA SER A 151 -2.70 -4.83 20.10
C SER A 151 -3.90 -3.92 20.35
N GLY A 152 -4.47 -3.96 21.56
CA GLY A 152 -5.60 -3.10 21.91
C GLY A 152 -5.27 -1.61 21.92
N ALA A 153 -4.08 -1.22 22.35
CA ALA A 153 -3.62 0.16 22.33
C ALA A 153 -3.30 0.61 20.89
N ALA A 154 -2.73 -0.27 20.07
CA ALA A 154 -2.46 0.00 18.66
C ALA A 154 -3.75 0.22 17.87
N GLN A 155 -4.78 -0.62 18.09
CA GLN A 155 -6.10 -0.44 17.47
C GLN A 155 -6.74 0.89 17.89
N THR A 156 -6.72 1.20 19.19
CA THR A 156 -7.25 2.48 19.70
C THR A 156 -6.52 3.68 19.10
N ALA A 157 -5.20 3.55 18.89
CA ALA A 157 -4.40 4.59 18.27
C ALA A 157 -4.77 4.78 16.79
N SER A 158 -4.92 3.69 16.03
CA SER A 158 -5.34 3.72 14.63
C SER A 158 -6.72 4.38 14.49
N ASP A 159 -7.71 3.94 15.28
CA ASP A 159 -9.07 4.49 15.24
C ASP A 159 -9.08 5.99 15.60
N GLY A 160 -8.30 6.38 16.62
CA GLY A 160 -8.22 7.76 17.09
C GLY A 160 -7.56 8.70 16.08
N VAL A 161 -6.46 8.27 15.46
CA VAL A 161 -5.77 9.06 14.42
C VAL A 161 -6.61 9.13 13.16
N GLY A 162 -7.24 8.02 12.74
CA GLY A 162 -8.14 8.00 11.59
C GLY A 162 -9.35 8.94 11.75
N ALA A 163 -9.98 8.94 12.93
CA ALA A 163 -11.07 9.88 13.23
C ALA A 163 -10.63 11.34 13.21
N ALA A 164 -9.42 11.63 13.71
CA ALA A 164 -8.84 12.97 13.67
C ALA A 164 -8.53 13.42 12.23
N ALA A 165 -7.93 12.55 11.42
CA ALA A 165 -7.67 12.81 10.01
C ALA A 165 -8.97 13.11 9.26
N ALA A 166 -10.01 12.27 9.43
CA ALA A 166 -11.32 12.51 8.81
C ALA A 166 -11.95 13.84 9.24
N SER A 167 -11.79 14.24 10.52
CA SER A 167 -12.32 15.50 11.02
C SER A 167 -11.62 16.72 10.40
N VAL A 168 -10.28 16.69 10.32
CA VAL A 168 -9.48 17.76 9.72
C VAL A 168 -9.68 17.81 8.21
N SER A 169 -9.74 16.68 7.53
CA SER A 169 -10.00 16.55 6.10
C SER A 169 -11.37 17.15 5.69
N SER A 170 -12.38 17.06 6.56
CA SER A 170 -13.71 17.61 6.32
C SER A 170 -13.80 19.16 6.39
N ILE A 171 -12.75 19.87 6.81
CA ILE A 171 -12.73 21.34 6.88
C ILE A 171 -12.80 21.93 5.48
N ASP A 172 -13.74 22.85 5.22
CA ASP A 172 -13.85 23.58 3.94
C ASP A 172 -12.70 24.58 3.77
N ARG A 173 -11.68 24.20 2.98
CA ARG A 173 -10.49 25.01 2.69
C ARG A 173 -10.81 26.28 1.91
N THR A 174 -11.90 26.32 1.14
CA THR A 174 -12.26 27.46 0.29
C THR A 174 -12.69 28.68 1.11
N ALA A 175 -13.23 28.44 2.31
CA ALA A 175 -13.63 29.47 3.25
C ALA A 175 -12.47 30.04 4.08
N LEU A 176 -11.25 29.45 4.00
CA LEU A 176 -10.12 29.80 4.84
C LEU A 176 -9.20 30.86 4.21
N VAL A 177 -8.65 31.74 5.06
CA VAL A 177 -7.53 32.62 4.66
C VAL A 177 -6.25 31.79 4.53
N ALA A 178 -5.34 32.19 3.63
CA ALA A 178 -4.15 31.41 3.29
C ALA A 178 -3.35 30.86 4.50
N PRO A 179 -3.02 31.66 5.54
CA PRO A 179 -2.24 31.10 6.67
C PRO A 179 -2.97 30.02 7.47
N VAL A 180 -4.32 30.09 7.58
CA VAL A 180 -5.09 29.06 8.29
C VAL A 180 -5.22 27.82 7.42
N ARG A 181 -5.46 28.00 6.12
CA ARG A 181 -5.51 26.89 5.17
C ARG A 181 -4.21 26.10 5.13
N GLU A 182 -3.07 26.79 4.99
CA GLU A 182 -1.73 26.16 4.99
C GLU A 182 -1.48 25.35 6.27
N ALA A 183 -1.88 25.89 7.44
CA ALA A 183 -1.74 25.17 8.70
C ALA A 183 -2.67 23.93 8.78
N VAL A 184 -3.89 24.02 8.27
CA VAL A 184 -4.83 22.89 8.19
C VAL A 184 -4.29 21.82 7.25
N ASP A 185 -3.78 22.21 6.07
CA ASP A 185 -3.20 21.28 5.09
C ASP A 185 -1.96 20.55 5.65
N GLU A 186 -1.10 21.27 6.43
CA GLU A 186 0.05 20.67 7.09
C GLU A 186 -0.37 19.63 8.16
N VAL A 187 -1.37 19.96 8.98
CA VAL A 187 -1.88 19.03 10.00
C VAL A 187 -2.56 17.83 9.35
N ASP A 188 -3.32 18.04 8.28
CA ASP A 188 -3.97 16.97 7.52
C ASP A 188 -2.93 15.96 7.00
N ALA A 189 -1.86 16.45 6.35
CA ALA A 189 -0.77 15.61 5.87
C ALA A 189 -0.08 14.82 7.00
N LEU A 190 0.15 15.44 8.16
CA LEU A 190 0.74 14.77 9.33
C LEU A 190 -0.19 13.70 9.91
N LEU A 191 -1.50 13.96 9.95
CA LEU A 191 -2.48 12.97 10.44
C LEU A 191 -2.62 11.79 9.49
N VAL A 192 -2.58 12.01 8.18
CA VAL A 192 -2.56 10.94 7.17
C VAL A 192 -1.32 10.05 7.36
N GLU A 193 -0.12 10.65 7.47
CA GLU A 193 1.12 9.91 7.72
C GLU A 193 1.07 9.11 9.03
N ALA A 194 0.60 9.74 10.12
CA ALA A 194 0.44 9.08 11.41
C ALA A 194 -0.63 7.97 11.35
N GLY A 195 -1.70 8.17 10.60
CA GLY A 195 -2.76 7.18 10.37
C GLY A 195 -2.20 5.93 9.69
N THR A 196 -1.43 6.09 8.63
CA THR A 196 -0.77 4.97 7.95
C THR A 196 0.12 4.16 8.91
N ALA A 197 0.93 4.84 9.73
CA ALA A 197 1.82 4.17 10.68
C ALA A 197 1.06 3.45 11.80
N THR A 198 0.02 4.06 12.37
CA THR A 198 -0.78 3.45 13.44
C THR A 198 -1.65 2.29 12.93
N ASP A 199 -2.19 2.39 11.72
CA ASP A 199 -2.93 1.32 11.07
C ASP A 199 -2.02 0.10 10.78
N ALA A 200 -0.84 0.33 10.23
CA ALA A 200 0.16 -0.73 10.01
C ALA A 200 0.53 -1.44 11.33
N LEU A 201 0.71 -0.69 12.43
CA LEU A 201 0.98 -1.26 13.74
C LEU A 201 -0.21 -2.07 14.27
N ALA A 202 -1.43 -1.56 14.15
CA ALA A 202 -2.65 -2.25 14.58
C ALA A 202 -2.81 -3.58 13.82
N ARG A 203 -2.69 -3.57 12.50
CA ARG A 203 -2.74 -4.78 11.65
C ARG A 203 -1.62 -5.75 11.99
N ALA A 204 -0.38 -5.30 12.14
CA ALA A 204 0.76 -6.15 12.49
C ALA A 204 0.58 -6.84 13.85
N THR A 205 0.13 -6.12 14.86
CA THR A 205 -0.11 -6.67 16.21
C THR A 205 -1.30 -7.61 16.30
N GLN A 206 -2.22 -7.51 15.35
CA GLN A 206 -3.36 -8.43 15.20
C GLN A 206 -2.97 -9.69 14.41
N LEU A 207 -2.27 -9.55 13.28
CA LEU A 207 -1.95 -10.64 12.36
C LEU A 207 -0.77 -11.48 12.84
N ILE A 208 0.35 -10.86 13.24
CA ILE A 208 1.58 -11.58 13.55
C ILE A 208 1.39 -12.64 14.65
N PRO A 209 0.74 -12.38 15.79
CA PRO A 209 0.56 -13.41 16.81
C PRO A 209 -0.24 -14.61 16.31
N SER A 210 -1.37 -14.38 15.64
CA SER A 210 -2.22 -15.47 15.13
C SER A 210 -1.51 -16.28 14.05
N MET A 211 -0.84 -15.61 13.12
CA MET A 211 -0.08 -16.25 12.04
C MET A 211 1.15 -17.01 12.54
N LEU A 212 1.75 -16.58 13.64
CA LEU A 212 2.86 -17.29 14.29
C LEU A 212 2.39 -18.36 15.29
N GLY A 213 1.13 -18.75 15.24
CA GLY A 213 0.63 -19.90 15.99
C GLY A 213 0.39 -19.62 17.47
N ALA A 214 0.03 -18.38 17.87
CA ALA A 214 -0.26 -18.05 19.27
C ALA A 214 -1.40 -18.88 19.86
N ASP A 215 -2.43 -19.16 19.04
CA ASP A 215 -3.63 -19.89 19.47
C ASP A 215 -3.59 -21.37 19.06
N ALA A 216 -3.02 -21.65 17.90
CA ALA A 216 -2.86 -23.01 17.35
C ALA A 216 -1.76 -23.03 16.29
N PRO A 217 -1.08 -24.18 16.07
CA PRO A 217 -0.10 -24.30 14.99
C PRO A 217 -0.69 -23.94 13.63
N ARG A 218 0.12 -23.34 12.74
CA ARG A 218 -0.24 -22.89 11.40
C ARG A 218 0.74 -23.39 10.35
N ASP A 219 0.23 -23.66 9.17
CA ASP A 219 1.02 -24.04 8.00
C ASP A 219 0.80 -23.02 6.87
N TYR A 220 1.89 -22.45 6.34
CA TYR A 220 1.84 -21.48 5.23
C TYR A 220 2.61 -22.03 4.03
N LEU A 221 1.96 -22.00 2.86
CA LEU A 221 2.61 -22.30 1.59
C LEU A 221 3.24 -21.02 1.03
N VAL A 222 4.57 -21.00 0.95
CA VAL A 222 5.32 -19.89 0.37
C VAL A 222 5.60 -20.18 -1.10
N LEU A 223 5.19 -19.29 -1.98
CA LEU A 223 5.44 -19.30 -3.42
C LEU A 223 6.61 -18.37 -3.73
N PHE A 224 7.75 -18.92 -4.15
CA PHE A 224 8.88 -18.13 -4.64
C PHE A 224 8.68 -17.86 -6.12
N GLN A 225 8.36 -16.61 -6.44
CA GLN A 225 8.07 -16.17 -7.79
C GLN A 225 9.35 -15.98 -8.61
N ASN A 226 9.29 -16.32 -9.88
CA ASN A 226 10.37 -16.12 -10.85
C ASN A 226 9.96 -15.04 -11.87
N ASN A 227 10.39 -13.78 -11.63
CA ASN A 227 10.08 -12.65 -12.51
C ASN A 227 10.83 -12.68 -13.87
N ALA A 228 11.67 -13.68 -14.14
CA ALA A 228 12.18 -13.95 -15.48
C ALA A 228 11.15 -14.68 -16.36
N GLU A 229 10.01 -15.08 -15.79
CA GLU A 229 8.83 -15.65 -16.45
C GLU A 229 7.59 -14.91 -15.91
N TRP A 230 7.22 -13.82 -16.56
CA TRP A 230 6.19 -12.91 -16.05
C TRP A 230 4.83 -13.55 -15.84
N ARG A 231 4.19 -13.20 -14.75
CA ARG A 231 2.78 -13.40 -14.46
C ARG A 231 2.22 -12.11 -13.87
N SER A 232 0.92 -11.90 -13.97
CA SER A 232 0.26 -10.66 -13.52
C SER A 232 0.68 -10.21 -12.13
N LEU A 233 0.91 -11.14 -11.21
CA LEU A 233 1.35 -10.86 -9.85
C LEU A 233 2.88 -10.97 -9.64
N GLY A 234 3.68 -10.84 -10.70
CA GLY A 234 5.14 -10.84 -10.67
C GLY A 234 5.75 -11.93 -11.55
N GLY A 235 5.72 -13.18 -11.13
CA GLY A 235 6.30 -14.29 -11.87
C GLY A 235 5.62 -15.63 -11.60
N ILE A 236 6.08 -16.69 -12.29
CA ILE A 236 5.62 -18.04 -11.97
C ILE A 236 6.09 -18.45 -10.58
N PRO A 237 5.32 -19.24 -9.81
CA PRO A 237 5.86 -20.00 -8.70
C PRO A 237 6.88 -21.02 -9.22
N GLY A 238 8.17 -20.74 -9.05
CA GLY A 238 9.25 -21.62 -9.49
C GLY A 238 9.59 -22.68 -8.45
N ALA A 239 9.63 -22.28 -7.20
CA ALA A 239 9.86 -23.11 -6.02
C ALA A 239 8.83 -22.78 -4.95
N MET A 240 8.60 -23.70 -4.04
CA MET A 240 7.67 -23.56 -2.93
C MET A 240 8.28 -24.07 -1.63
N ALA A 241 7.84 -23.52 -0.52
CA ALA A 241 8.18 -23.99 0.81
C ALA A 241 6.95 -24.06 1.70
N LEU A 242 6.89 -25.06 2.57
CA LEU A 242 5.93 -25.12 3.66
C LEU A 242 6.59 -24.59 4.92
N ILE A 243 6.07 -23.52 5.45
CA ILE A 243 6.49 -22.94 6.74
C ILE A 243 5.48 -23.36 7.80
N HIS A 244 5.97 -23.97 8.86
CA HIS A 244 5.18 -24.32 10.03
C HIS A 244 5.49 -23.34 11.17
N THR A 245 4.43 -22.86 11.84
CA THR A 245 4.54 -21.96 12.99
C THR A 245 3.77 -22.53 14.17
N ASP A 246 4.35 -22.44 15.38
CA ASP A 246 3.73 -22.91 16.62
C ASP A 246 4.24 -22.08 17.80
N GLY A 247 3.36 -21.31 18.45
CA GLY A 247 3.68 -20.50 19.63
C GLY A 247 4.82 -19.50 19.42
N GLY A 248 5.03 -19.00 18.21
CA GLY A 248 6.12 -18.09 17.83
C GLY A 248 7.38 -18.79 17.28
N ALA A 249 7.45 -20.13 17.36
CA ALA A 249 8.47 -20.88 16.66
C ALA A 249 8.14 -20.94 15.16
N ILE A 250 9.17 -20.83 14.32
CA ILE A 250 9.02 -20.90 12.86
C ILE A 250 9.97 -21.98 12.36
N SER A 251 9.47 -22.88 11.51
CA SER A 251 10.28 -23.95 10.92
C SER A 251 9.96 -24.18 9.45
N LEU A 252 10.98 -24.55 8.68
CA LEU A 252 10.85 -24.94 7.28
C LEU A 252 10.51 -26.44 7.23
N ALA A 253 9.23 -26.76 6.96
CA ALA A 253 8.72 -28.13 7.03
C ALA A 253 8.94 -28.92 5.74
N ALA A 254 8.83 -28.25 4.56
CA ALA A 254 9.06 -28.87 3.26
C ALA A 254 9.55 -27.83 2.23
N GLN A 255 10.20 -28.32 1.19
CA GLN A 255 10.58 -27.53 0.00
C GLN A 255 10.31 -28.37 -1.25
N GLU A 256 9.75 -27.75 -2.28
CA GLU A 256 9.37 -28.41 -3.52
C GLU A 256 9.60 -27.50 -4.73
N SER A 257 9.77 -28.12 -5.89
CA SER A 257 9.77 -27.44 -7.18
C SER A 257 8.36 -27.45 -7.77
N SER A 258 8.02 -26.40 -8.50
CA SER A 258 6.76 -26.39 -9.27
C SER A 258 6.71 -27.51 -10.33
N SER A 259 7.86 -28.09 -10.72
CA SER A 259 7.96 -29.23 -11.62
C SER A 259 7.46 -30.54 -11.01
N ASP A 260 7.34 -30.62 -9.68
CA ASP A 260 6.81 -31.79 -8.97
C ASP A 260 5.29 -31.93 -9.07
N TYR A 261 4.61 -30.86 -9.54
CA TYR A 261 3.15 -30.80 -9.66
C TYR A 261 2.68 -31.25 -11.03
N PRO A 262 1.64 -32.10 -11.08
CA PRO A 262 1.08 -32.53 -12.36
C PRO A 262 0.30 -31.39 -13.04
N ARG A 263 0.15 -31.52 -14.35
CA ARG A 263 -0.91 -30.82 -15.05
C ARG A 263 -2.25 -31.47 -14.70
N TYR A 264 -3.22 -30.67 -14.29
CA TYR A 264 -4.60 -31.13 -14.09
C TYR A 264 -5.40 -31.09 -15.42
N ASP A 265 -6.31 -32.05 -15.61
CA ASP A 265 -7.14 -32.09 -16.82
C ASP A 265 -8.17 -30.96 -16.86
N ASP A 266 -8.75 -30.63 -15.71
CA ASP A 266 -9.67 -29.51 -15.51
C ASP A 266 -9.10 -28.58 -14.44
N ALA A 267 -9.63 -27.34 -14.36
CA ALA A 267 -9.29 -26.41 -13.30
C ALA A 267 -9.62 -27.02 -11.91
N VAL A 268 -8.67 -26.95 -10.96
CA VAL A 268 -8.83 -27.53 -9.61
C VAL A 268 -9.94 -26.88 -8.80
N LEU A 269 -10.23 -25.60 -9.10
CA LEU A 269 -11.35 -24.82 -8.58
C LEU A 269 -12.02 -24.07 -9.74
N PRO A 270 -13.32 -23.72 -9.64
CA PRO A 270 -13.98 -22.84 -10.60
C PRO A 270 -13.34 -21.46 -10.64
N LEU A 271 -13.02 -20.96 -11.83
CA LEU A 271 -12.43 -19.63 -12.03
C LEU A 271 -13.47 -18.52 -12.28
N GLY A 272 -14.74 -18.90 -12.51
CA GLY A 272 -15.76 -17.98 -13.00
C GLY A 272 -15.65 -17.70 -14.52
N ASP A 273 -16.78 -17.29 -15.10
CA ASP A 273 -16.88 -17.13 -16.56
C ASP A 273 -16.02 -15.98 -17.08
N GLU A 274 -15.91 -14.87 -16.34
CA GLU A 274 -15.15 -13.68 -16.73
C GLU A 274 -13.64 -13.96 -16.76
N VAL A 275 -13.10 -14.58 -15.70
CA VAL A 275 -11.68 -14.99 -15.63
C VAL A 275 -11.38 -16.00 -16.71
N THR A 276 -12.26 -16.99 -16.92
CA THR A 276 -12.08 -18.01 -17.95
C THR A 276 -12.09 -17.42 -19.36
N ALA A 277 -12.94 -16.42 -19.62
CA ALA A 277 -12.99 -15.73 -20.91
C ALA A 277 -11.70 -14.97 -21.24
N ILE A 278 -11.01 -14.42 -20.25
CA ILE A 278 -9.80 -13.60 -20.41
C ILE A 278 -8.53 -14.47 -20.35
N TYR A 279 -8.40 -15.34 -19.32
CA TYR A 279 -7.19 -16.11 -19.01
C TYR A 279 -7.26 -17.58 -19.42
N GLY A 280 -8.45 -18.06 -19.81
CA GLY A 280 -8.70 -19.49 -20.00
C GLY A 280 -8.67 -20.26 -18.69
N GLU A 281 -8.54 -21.57 -18.77
CA GLU A 281 -8.47 -22.45 -17.58
C GLU A 281 -7.04 -22.66 -17.04
N ARG A 282 -6.03 -22.07 -17.69
CA ARG A 282 -4.62 -22.29 -17.34
C ARG A 282 -4.29 -21.98 -15.87
N PRO A 283 -4.80 -20.91 -15.26
CA PRO A 283 -4.52 -20.61 -13.84
C PRO A 283 -4.92 -21.77 -12.92
N GLY A 284 -6.02 -22.45 -13.18
CA GLY A 284 -6.52 -23.57 -12.38
C GLY A 284 -5.91 -24.94 -12.73
N ARG A 285 -5.06 -25.04 -13.76
CA ARG A 285 -4.57 -26.34 -14.26
C ARG A 285 -3.09 -26.60 -14.05
N TRP A 286 -2.30 -25.57 -13.76
CA TRP A 286 -0.86 -25.66 -13.49
C TRP A 286 -0.48 -24.76 -12.34
N ILE A 287 0.30 -25.27 -11.42
CA ILE A 287 0.80 -24.48 -10.28
C ILE A 287 1.62 -23.27 -10.76
N GLN A 288 2.34 -23.37 -11.88
CA GLN A 288 3.11 -22.30 -12.48
C GLN A 288 2.25 -21.13 -12.98
N ASN A 289 0.94 -21.32 -13.11
CA ASN A 289 0.03 -20.31 -13.65
C ASN A 289 -0.96 -19.76 -12.62
N VAL A 290 -0.88 -20.16 -11.35
CA VAL A 290 -1.80 -19.65 -10.32
C VAL A 290 -1.72 -18.14 -10.15
N THR A 291 -0.58 -17.53 -10.40
CA THR A 291 -0.33 -16.08 -10.34
C THR A 291 -0.63 -15.32 -11.66
N GLN A 292 -1.27 -16.00 -12.61
CA GLN A 292 -1.60 -15.42 -13.92
C GLN A 292 -2.77 -14.43 -13.88
N VAL A 293 -3.69 -14.59 -12.95
CA VAL A 293 -4.81 -13.65 -12.69
C VAL A 293 -4.31 -12.60 -11.70
N PRO A 294 -4.58 -11.30 -11.91
CA PRO A 294 -4.14 -10.24 -10.97
C PRO A 294 -5.04 -10.13 -9.74
N ASP A 295 -5.25 -11.27 -9.09
CA ASP A 295 -6.00 -11.42 -7.84
C ASP A 295 -5.36 -12.53 -7.01
N PHE A 296 -4.69 -12.14 -5.94
CA PHE A 296 -3.96 -13.11 -5.12
C PHE A 296 -4.87 -14.01 -4.29
N ALA A 297 -6.11 -13.61 -4.02
CA ALA A 297 -7.08 -14.49 -3.36
C ALA A 297 -7.42 -15.70 -4.26
N VAL A 298 -7.57 -15.48 -5.56
CA VAL A 298 -7.71 -16.56 -6.56
C VAL A 298 -6.44 -17.43 -6.58
N SER A 299 -5.27 -16.79 -6.61
CA SER A 299 -3.98 -17.49 -6.65
C SER A 299 -3.74 -18.36 -5.41
N GLY A 300 -4.02 -17.81 -4.23
CA GLY A 300 -3.88 -18.50 -2.94
C GLY A 300 -4.81 -19.71 -2.83
N ALA A 301 -6.08 -19.54 -3.21
CA ALA A 301 -7.04 -20.63 -3.20
C ALA A 301 -6.65 -21.77 -4.15
N LEU A 302 -6.18 -21.45 -5.37
CA LEU A 302 -5.70 -22.43 -6.35
C LEU A 302 -4.44 -23.17 -5.86
N ALA A 303 -3.46 -22.42 -5.35
CA ALA A 303 -2.22 -23.00 -4.84
C ALA A 303 -2.48 -23.95 -3.65
N ARG A 304 -3.35 -23.54 -2.72
CA ARG A 304 -3.79 -24.36 -1.59
C ARG A 304 -4.45 -25.66 -2.03
N GLU A 305 -5.35 -25.59 -2.98
CA GLU A 305 -6.04 -26.79 -3.51
C GLU A 305 -5.07 -27.72 -4.24
N MET A 306 -4.14 -27.17 -5.04
CA MET A 306 -3.11 -27.97 -5.72
C MET A 306 -2.16 -28.64 -4.71
N TRP A 307 -1.75 -27.90 -3.66
CA TRP A 307 -0.99 -28.47 -2.55
C TRP A 307 -1.75 -29.64 -1.90
N ALA A 308 -3.00 -29.42 -1.51
CA ALA A 308 -3.80 -30.46 -0.87
C ALA A 308 -3.93 -31.74 -1.74
N ARG A 309 -4.13 -31.59 -3.04
CA ARG A 309 -4.19 -32.74 -3.98
C ARG A 309 -2.87 -33.47 -4.07
N GLN A 310 -1.74 -32.76 -4.05
CA GLN A 310 -0.41 -33.36 -4.09
C GLN A 310 -0.05 -34.08 -2.78
N HIS A 311 -0.53 -33.58 -1.64
CA HIS A 311 -0.16 -34.05 -0.29
C HIS A 311 -1.28 -34.79 0.44
N GLY A 312 -2.12 -35.54 -0.28
CA GLY A 312 -3.11 -36.43 0.33
C GLY A 312 -4.18 -35.72 1.17
N GLY A 313 -4.47 -34.45 0.89
CA GLY A 313 -5.47 -33.65 1.57
C GLY A 313 -4.93 -32.72 2.66
N GLN A 314 -3.60 -32.62 2.83
CA GLN A 314 -3.02 -31.65 3.78
C GLN A 314 -3.44 -30.24 3.41
N GLN A 315 -4.05 -29.54 4.37
CA GLN A 315 -4.48 -28.16 4.19
C GLN A 315 -3.42 -27.20 4.73
N VAL A 316 -3.33 -26.01 4.13
CA VAL A 316 -2.53 -24.89 4.65
C VAL A 316 -3.46 -23.78 5.11
N ASP A 317 -3.02 -23.00 6.10
CA ASP A 317 -3.76 -21.88 6.69
C ASP A 317 -3.68 -20.61 5.85
N GLY A 318 -2.66 -20.50 5.01
CA GLY A 318 -2.49 -19.37 4.11
C GLY A 318 -1.42 -19.60 3.05
N VAL A 319 -1.37 -18.66 2.10
CA VAL A 319 -0.37 -18.65 1.02
C VAL A 319 0.34 -17.31 1.03
N ILE A 320 1.65 -17.35 0.92
CA ILE A 320 2.53 -16.18 0.84
C ILE A 320 3.24 -16.23 -0.51
N ALA A 321 3.34 -15.12 -1.22
CA ALA A 321 4.19 -15.02 -2.40
C ALA A 321 5.25 -13.95 -2.22
N LEU A 322 6.46 -14.22 -2.67
CA LEU A 322 7.55 -13.25 -2.72
C LEU A 322 8.48 -13.53 -3.91
N ASP A 323 9.17 -12.49 -4.36
CA ASP A 323 10.10 -12.57 -5.49
C ASP A 323 11.56 -12.29 -5.09
N PRO A 324 12.56 -12.51 -5.97
CA PRO A 324 13.97 -12.24 -5.69
C PRO A 324 14.30 -10.76 -5.48
N VAL A 325 13.47 -9.82 -5.93
CA VAL A 325 13.65 -8.40 -5.64
C VAL A 325 13.28 -8.13 -4.18
N ALA A 326 12.13 -8.65 -3.70
CA ALA A 326 11.78 -8.61 -2.28
C ALA A 326 12.87 -9.28 -1.41
N LEU A 327 13.43 -10.41 -1.88
CA LEU A 327 14.55 -11.04 -1.19
C LEU A 327 15.77 -10.12 -1.11
N SER A 328 16.07 -9.32 -2.15
CA SER A 328 17.19 -8.36 -2.09
C SER A 328 17.00 -7.31 -0.99
N TYR A 329 15.76 -6.87 -0.74
CA TYR A 329 15.43 -5.97 0.39
C TYR A 329 15.61 -6.65 1.75
N LEU A 330 15.21 -7.92 1.88
CA LEU A 330 15.46 -8.69 3.10
C LEU A 330 16.96 -8.87 3.37
N LEU A 331 17.78 -9.02 2.32
CA LEU A 331 19.24 -9.10 2.44
C LEU A 331 19.88 -7.76 2.87
N GLU A 332 19.24 -6.62 2.62
CA GLU A 332 19.69 -5.35 3.21
C GLU A 332 19.58 -5.36 4.76
N ALA A 333 18.54 -6.02 5.30
CA ALA A 333 18.34 -6.13 6.74
C ALA A 333 19.17 -7.25 7.40
N THR A 334 19.41 -8.37 6.69
CA THR A 334 20.14 -9.53 7.23
C THR A 334 21.64 -9.50 6.97
N GLY A 335 22.07 -8.68 6.00
CA GLY A 335 23.39 -8.74 5.39
C GLY A 335 23.56 -9.93 4.43
N PRO A 336 24.70 -9.98 3.71
CA PRO A 336 24.99 -11.05 2.75
C PRO A 336 25.04 -12.42 3.39
N ILE A 337 24.63 -13.47 2.64
CA ILE A 337 24.58 -14.86 3.05
C ILE A 337 25.54 -15.69 2.20
N THR A 338 26.47 -16.39 2.81
CA THR A 338 27.34 -17.33 2.09
C THR A 338 26.64 -18.67 1.98
N LEU A 339 26.35 -19.09 0.75
CA LEU A 339 25.72 -20.39 0.47
C LEU A 339 26.74 -21.54 0.60
N PRO A 340 26.29 -22.77 0.85
CA PRO A 340 27.16 -23.95 0.88
C PRO A 340 27.96 -24.22 -0.41
N THR A 341 27.53 -23.65 -1.55
CA THR A 341 28.28 -23.67 -2.82
C THR A 341 29.51 -22.76 -2.82
N GLY A 342 29.62 -21.86 -1.82
CA GLY A 342 30.61 -20.78 -1.78
C GLY A 342 30.15 -19.49 -2.48
N ASP A 343 28.99 -19.48 -3.10
CA ASP A 343 28.39 -18.25 -3.63
C ASP A 343 27.96 -17.34 -2.48
N VAL A 344 28.06 -16.02 -2.70
CA VAL A 344 27.54 -15.03 -1.74
C VAL A 344 26.26 -14.45 -2.31
N LEU A 345 25.17 -14.64 -1.60
CA LEU A 345 23.87 -14.01 -1.90
C LEU A 345 23.83 -12.66 -1.18
N ALA A 346 23.77 -11.58 -1.92
CA ALA A 346 23.84 -10.19 -1.44
C ALA A 346 22.75 -9.32 -2.09
N PRO A 347 22.38 -8.17 -1.48
CA PRO A 347 21.33 -7.30 -2.03
C PRO A 347 21.53 -6.91 -3.49
N ASP A 348 22.77 -6.65 -3.89
CA ASP A 348 23.15 -6.17 -5.21
C ASP A 348 23.26 -7.28 -6.28
N ASN A 349 23.27 -8.55 -5.90
CA ASN A 349 23.43 -9.66 -6.85
C ASN A 349 22.32 -10.70 -6.81
N ALA A 350 21.42 -10.67 -5.82
CA ALA A 350 20.39 -11.71 -5.61
C ALA A 350 19.53 -11.92 -6.86
N VAL A 351 19.08 -10.84 -7.48
CA VAL A 351 18.23 -10.88 -8.68
C VAL A 351 19.00 -11.51 -9.85
N GLN A 352 20.21 -11.04 -10.14
CA GLN A 352 21.04 -11.56 -11.22
C GLN A 352 21.38 -13.03 -10.99
N LEU A 353 21.80 -13.39 -9.78
CA LEU A 353 22.19 -14.75 -9.44
C LEU A 353 21.02 -15.73 -9.58
N LEU A 354 19.87 -15.40 -8.97
CA LEU A 354 18.72 -16.30 -8.90
C LEU A 354 17.91 -16.38 -10.21
N LEU A 355 17.87 -15.28 -10.99
CA LEU A 355 17.01 -15.21 -12.17
C LEU A 355 17.76 -15.38 -13.51
N ASN A 356 19.12 -15.40 -13.51
CA ASN A 356 19.91 -15.55 -14.73
C ASN A 356 21.10 -16.49 -14.55
N ASP A 357 22.02 -16.23 -13.60
CA ASP A 357 23.30 -16.92 -13.54
C ASP A 357 23.14 -18.42 -13.22
N VAL A 358 22.18 -18.77 -12.35
CA VAL A 358 21.87 -20.17 -12.01
C VAL A 358 21.49 -20.95 -13.26
N TYR A 359 20.68 -20.40 -14.15
CA TYR A 359 20.24 -21.08 -15.37
C TYR A 359 21.33 -21.20 -16.43
N SER A 360 22.28 -20.28 -16.44
CA SER A 360 23.46 -20.34 -17.30
C SER A 360 24.50 -21.32 -16.78
N ARG A 361 24.60 -21.48 -15.45
CA ARG A 361 25.57 -22.34 -14.76
C ARG A 361 25.15 -23.79 -14.71
N TYR A 362 23.89 -24.05 -14.40
CA TYR A 362 23.34 -25.39 -14.22
C TYR A 362 22.42 -25.73 -15.39
N THR A 363 22.83 -26.70 -16.21
CA THR A 363 22.07 -27.09 -17.41
C THR A 363 20.93 -28.08 -17.11
N ARG A 364 20.98 -28.76 -15.94
CA ARG A 364 19.95 -29.70 -15.53
C ARG A 364 18.98 -29.05 -14.55
N PRO A 365 17.66 -29.11 -14.78
CA PRO A 365 16.67 -28.54 -13.86
C PRO A 365 16.83 -28.99 -12.41
N ALA A 366 17.11 -30.28 -12.15
CA ALA A 366 17.31 -30.78 -10.81
C ALA A 366 18.48 -30.13 -10.05
N ASP A 367 19.55 -29.66 -10.75
CA ASP A 367 20.66 -28.94 -10.13
C ASP A 367 20.25 -27.50 -9.80
N GLN A 368 19.37 -26.89 -10.62
CA GLN A 368 18.79 -25.58 -10.37
C GLN A 368 17.86 -25.63 -9.15
N ASP A 369 16.97 -26.62 -9.09
CA ASP A 369 16.05 -26.84 -7.96
C ASP A 369 16.84 -27.06 -6.64
N ALA A 370 17.92 -27.86 -6.68
CA ALA A 370 18.78 -28.05 -5.53
C ALA A 370 19.46 -26.76 -5.06
N PHE A 371 19.87 -25.89 -6.00
CA PHE A 371 20.43 -24.58 -5.67
C PHE A 371 19.40 -23.67 -5.00
N PHE A 372 18.18 -23.60 -5.55
CA PHE A 372 17.11 -22.78 -4.99
C PHE A 372 16.68 -23.27 -3.59
N ALA A 373 16.55 -24.59 -3.41
CA ALA A 373 16.23 -25.16 -2.11
C ALA A 373 17.29 -24.83 -1.05
N MET A 374 18.57 -24.91 -1.42
CA MET A 374 19.68 -24.56 -0.55
C MET A 374 19.70 -23.05 -0.24
N ALA A 375 19.49 -22.19 -1.23
CA ALA A 375 19.44 -20.75 -1.03
C ALA A 375 18.27 -20.37 -0.09
N ALA A 376 17.07 -20.91 -0.32
CA ALA A 376 15.90 -20.69 0.53
C ALA A 376 16.15 -21.16 1.98
N ALA A 377 16.77 -22.34 2.18
CA ALA A 377 17.14 -22.82 3.51
C ALA A 377 18.14 -21.90 4.22
N SER A 378 19.16 -21.40 3.49
CA SER A 378 20.17 -20.47 4.06
C SER A 378 19.57 -19.11 4.44
N VAL A 379 18.64 -18.58 3.62
CA VAL A 379 17.91 -17.36 3.94
C VAL A 379 17.01 -17.56 5.16
N PHE A 380 16.29 -18.69 5.20
CA PHE A 380 15.44 -19.05 6.34
C PHE A 380 16.25 -19.16 7.63
N GLU A 381 17.38 -19.86 7.61
CA GLU A 381 18.29 -19.99 8.78
C GLU A 381 18.78 -18.62 9.27
N LYS A 382 19.13 -17.73 8.35
CA LYS A 382 19.59 -16.38 8.69
C LYS A 382 18.48 -15.54 9.34
N LEU A 383 17.26 -15.60 8.78
CA LEU A 383 16.09 -14.85 9.31
C LEU A 383 15.66 -15.40 10.68
N SER A 384 15.64 -16.73 10.86
CA SER A 384 15.23 -17.37 12.12
C SER A 384 16.30 -17.30 13.21
N GLY A 385 17.57 -17.10 12.85
CA GLY A 385 18.71 -17.05 13.78
C GLY A 385 18.79 -15.80 14.66
N GLY A 386 17.91 -14.81 14.47
CA GLY A 386 17.79 -13.63 15.34
C GLY A 386 18.89 -12.56 15.17
N GLU A 387 19.81 -12.72 14.23
CA GLU A 387 20.86 -11.74 13.90
C GLU A 387 20.39 -10.72 12.86
N VAL A 388 19.15 -10.24 12.97
CA VAL A 388 18.53 -9.31 12.04
C VAL A 388 18.18 -8.03 12.75
N ASP A 389 18.42 -6.88 12.13
CA ASP A 389 17.93 -5.60 12.61
C ASP A 389 16.40 -5.55 12.43
N PRO A 390 15.60 -5.50 13.51
CA PRO A 390 14.14 -5.53 13.39
C PRO A 390 13.57 -4.33 12.60
N ALA A 391 14.15 -3.14 12.75
CA ALA A 391 13.67 -1.95 12.05
C ALA A 391 13.95 -2.03 10.54
N ALA A 392 15.15 -2.50 10.17
CA ALA A 392 15.51 -2.73 8.77
C ALA A 392 14.64 -3.83 8.14
N LEU A 393 14.32 -4.91 8.90
CA LEU A 393 13.43 -5.98 8.43
C LEU A 393 12.02 -5.47 8.16
N VAL A 394 11.45 -4.68 9.08
CA VAL A 394 10.13 -4.06 8.87
C VAL A 394 10.16 -3.16 7.64
N GLY A 395 11.18 -2.31 7.49
CA GLY A 395 11.33 -1.46 6.30
C GLY A 395 11.41 -2.25 4.99
N ALA A 396 12.14 -3.37 4.99
CA ALA A 396 12.25 -4.26 3.84
C ALA A 396 10.90 -4.92 3.46
N LEU A 397 10.15 -5.41 4.46
CA LEU A 397 8.83 -6.00 4.27
C LEU A 397 7.80 -4.97 3.81
N THR A 398 7.81 -3.78 4.40
CA THR A 398 6.94 -2.66 3.98
C THR A 398 7.20 -2.32 2.52
N ARG A 399 8.46 -2.11 2.15
CA ARG A 399 8.83 -1.83 0.76
C ARG A 399 8.40 -2.94 -0.20
N ALA A 400 8.58 -4.20 0.19
CA ALA A 400 8.15 -5.34 -0.62
C ALA A 400 6.62 -5.39 -0.77
N GLY A 401 5.86 -5.04 0.27
CA GLY A 401 4.40 -4.91 0.22
C GLY A 401 3.94 -3.76 -0.66
N ASP A 402 4.54 -2.57 -0.50
CA ASP A 402 4.20 -1.36 -1.28
C ASP A 402 4.48 -1.52 -2.79
N GLU A 403 5.42 -2.41 -3.15
CA GLU A 403 5.76 -2.74 -4.53
C GLU A 403 5.01 -4.00 -5.04
N ASP A 404 3.99 -4.51 -4.33
CA ASP A 404 3.22 -5.74 -4.65
C ASP A 404 4.10 -6.99 -4.83
N ARG A 405 5.28 -7.05 -4.18
CA ARG A 405 6.26 -8.15 -4.26
C ARG A 405 6.14 -9.14 -3.11
N LEU A 406 5.46 -8.77 -2.05
CA LEU A 406 5.08 -9.62 -0.93
C LEU A 406 3.56 -9.65 -0.88
N LEU A 407 2.98 -10.82 -1.12
CA LEU A 407 1.53 -11.01 -1.12
C LEU A 407 1.16 -12.06 -0.08
N LEU A 408 0.02 -11.90 0.55
CA LEU A 408 -0.45 -12.74 1.64
C LEU A 408 -1.95 -13.01 1.50
N TRP A 409 -2.32 -14.28 1.58
CA TRP A 409 -3.71 -14.73 1.63
C TRP A 409 -3.90 -15.68 2.81
N SER A 410 -4.97 -15.53 3.58
CA SER A 410 -5.32 -16.38 4.71
C SER A 410 -6.65 -17.08 4.49
N THR A 411 -6.76 -18.32 4.97
CA THR A 411 -8.05 -19.05 5.02
C THR A 411 -8.92 -18.63 6.20
N HIS A 412 -8.37 -17.87 7.14
CA HIS A 412 -9.06 -17.37 8.32
C HIS A 412 -9.70 -16.02 7.98
N GLU A 413 -11.04 -15.97 8.03
CA GLU A 413 -11.81 -14.80 7.61
C GLU A 413 -11.44 -13.52 8.39
N ASN A 414 -11.17 -13.65 9.69
CA ASN A 414 -10.73 -12.53 10.51
C ASN A 414 -9.35 -11.98 10.12
N GLU A 415 -8.43 -12.83 9.68
CA GLU A 415 -7.11 -12.42 9.17
C GLU A 415 -7.25 -11.84 7.75
N GLN A 416 -8.02 -12.51 6.90
CA GLN A 416 -8.24 -12.06 5.53
C GLN A 416 -8.94 -10.69 5.47
N SER A 417 -9.87 -10.42 6.39
CA SER A 417 -10.53 -9.11 6.46
C SER A 417 -9.57 -7.97 6.85
N VAL A 418 -8.55 -8.25 7.68
CA VAL A 418 -7.50 -7.27 8.00
C VAL A 418 -6.56 -7.04 6.83
N LEU A 419 -6.33 -8.07 6.01
CA LEU A 419 -5.46 -7.99 4.82
C LEU A 419 -6.15 -7.27 3.64
N ALA A 420 -7.47 -7.37 3.51
CA ALA A 420 -8.22 -6.99 2.31
C ALA A 420 -7.96 -5.54 1.83
N ASP A 421 -7.76 -4.61 2.78
CA ASP A 421 -7.52 -3.20 2.49
C ASP A 421 -6.01 -2.85 2.48
N THR A 422 -5.15 -3.83 2.24
CA THR A 422 -3.70 -3.63 2.17
C THR A 422 -3.13 -4.07 0.83
N THR A 423 -1.96 -3.54 0.46
CA THR A 423 -1.19 -3.99 -0.71
C THR A 423 -0.84 -5.48 -0.63
N LEU A 424 -0.70 -6.03 0.58
CA LEU A 424 -0.42 -7.45 0.80
C LEU A 424 -1.51 -8.39 0.28
N ALA A 425 -2.76 -7.92 0.15
CA ALA A 425 -3.85 -8.72 -0.39
C ALA A 425 -3.70 -9.02 -1.89
N GLY A 426 -2.96 -8.18 -2.64
CA GLY A 426 -2.71 -8.37 -4.07
C GLY A 426 -3.99 -8.49 -4.90
N GLY A 427 -5.03 -7.73 -4.54
CA GLY A 427 -6.30 -7.69 -5.25
C GLY A 427 -6.25 -6.83 -6.51
N LEU A 428 -7.34 -6.84 -7.27
CA LEU A 428 -7.52 -5.87 -8.36
C LEU A 428 -7.49 -4.44 -7.82
N PRO A 429 -6.93 -3.46 -8.56
CA PRO A 429 -6.87 -2.08 -8.11
C PRO A 429 -8.28 -1.52 -7.92
N VAL A 430 -8.56 -1.01 -6.73
CA VAL A 430 -9.83 -0.38 -6.37
C VAL A 430 -9.66 1.13 -6.41
N SER A 431 -10.52 1.80 -7.18
CA SER A 431 -10.61 3.27 -7.18
C SER A 431 -11.34 3.76 -5.94
N ASP A 432 -10.93 4.91 -5.43
CA ASP A 432 -11.50 5.58 -4.26
C ASP A 432 -11.63 7.09 -4.51
N ASP A 433 -11.90 7.86 -3.46
CA ASP A 433 -12.03 9.32 -3.55
C ASP A 433 -10.68 10.03 -3.82
N GLU A 434 -9.54 9.33 -3.63
CA GLU A 434 -8.19 9.88 -3.82
C GLU A 434 -7.68 9.65 -5.24
N ALA A 435 -7.90 8.43 -5.80
CA ALA A 435 -7.38 8.06 -7.11
C ALA A 435 -8.29 7.10 -7.90
N ALA A 436 -8.37 7.32 -9.21
CA ALA A 436 -8.89 6.35 -10.15
C ALA A 436 -7.75 5.45 -10.64
N ARG A 437 -7.83 4.13 -10.34
CA ARG A 437 -6.71 3.20 -10.52
C ARG A 437 -6.89 2.29 -11.71
N PHE A 438 -5.96 2.42 -12.67
CA PHE A 438 -5.80 1.50 -13.80
C PHE A 438 -4.96 0.29 -13.37
N GLY A 439 -5.18 -0.87 -14.02
CA GLY A 439 -4.31 -2.03 -13.88
C GLY A 439 -3.54 -2.31 -15.17
N VAL A 440 -2.24 -2.57 -15.08
CA VAL A 440 -1.38 -2.94 -16.21
C VAL A 440 -0.65 -4.23 -15.88
N TYR A 441 -1.15 -5.34 -16.41
CA TYR A 441 -0.61 -6.65 -16.09
C TYR A 441 -0.04 -7.34 -17.33
N VAL A 442 1.08 -8.04 -17.13
CA VAL A 442 1.77 -8.78 -18.19
C VAL A 442 1.99 -10.23 -17.80
N ASN A 443 1.86 -11.12 -18.78
CA ASN A 443 2.13 -12.54 -18.66
C ASN A 443 3.05 -13.01 -19.78
N ASP A 444 4.01 -13.88 -19.47
CA ASP A 444 4.80 -14.58 -20.48
C ASP A 444 3.96 -15.57 -21.27
N GLY A 445 4.10 -15.54 -22.59
CA GLY A 445 3.45 -16.43 -23.54
C GLY A 445 4.37 -17.50 -24.13
N THR A 446 5.63 -17.62 -23.65
CA THR A 446 6.64 -18.52 -24.23
C THR A 446 7.03 -19.67 -23.32
N GLY A 447 6.83 -19.56 -22.00
CA GLY A 447 7.41 -20.46 -21.01
C GLY A 447 8.94 -20.42 -21.01
N SER A 448 9.52 -19.29 -21.37
CA SER A 448 10.95 -19.01 -21.38
C SER A 448 11.32 -18.12 -20.19
N LYS A 449 12.62 -17.99 -19.90
CA LYS A 449 13.14 -17.03 -18.91
C LYS A 449 13.66 -15.74 -19.58
N MET A 450 13.12 -15.47 -20.78
CA MET A 450 13.53 -14.32 -21.57
C MET A 450 12.97 -12.99 -21.02
N ASP A 451 11.98 -13.03 -20.12
CA ASP A 451 11.47 -11.82 -19.48
C ASP A 451 12.50 -11.16 -18.56
N PHE A 452 13.56 -11.87 -18.21
CA PHE A 452 14.76 -11.27 -17.60
C PHE A 452 15.34 -10.12 -18.44
N TYR A 453 15.19 -10.18 -19.75
CA TYR A 453 15.66 -9.19 -20.71
C TYR A 453 14.56 -8.24 -21.18
N GLN A 454 13.36 -8.33 -20.61
CA GLN A 454 12.28 -7.42 -20.96
C GLN A 454 12.17 -6.27 -19.96
N ASN A 455 11.70 -5.14 -20.47
CA ASN A 455 11.27 -4.02 -19.66
C ASN A 455 9.85 -3.60 -20.07
N ALA A 456 9.04 -3.22 -19.10
CA ALA A 456 7.75 -2.60 -19.30
C ALA A 456 7.75 -1.23 -18.65
N THR A 457 7.31 -0.22 -19.37
CA THR A 457 7.14 1.14 -18.85
C THR A 457 5.71 1.59 -19.06
N THR A 458 5.13 2.23 -18.06
CA THR A 458 3.76 2.72 -18.06
C THR A 458 3.75 4.22 -17.83
N SER A 459 2.90 4.94 -18.54
CA SER A 459 2.58 6.34 -18.27
C SER A 459 1.09 6.59 -18.35
N LEU A 460 0.62 7.53 -17.53
CA LEU A 460 -0.76 8.01 -17.50
C LEU A 460 -0.74 9.52 -17.67
N GLU A 461 -1.75 10.04 -18.38
CA GLU A 461 -2.01 11.47 -18.46
C GLU A 461 -3.50 11.75 -18.66
N TRP A 462 -3.96 12.88 -18.18
CA TRP A 462 -5.21 13.47 -18.62
C TRP A 462 -4.96 14.21 -19.94
N SER A 463 -5.44 13.69 -21.06
CA SER A 463 -5.39 14.42 -22.34
C SER A 463 -6.41 15.57 -22.40
N SER A 464 -7.50 15.43 -21.66
CA SER A 464 -8.44 16.50 -21.36
C SER A 464 -9.08 16.24 -20.01
N CYS A 465 -9.22 17.25 -19.17
CA CYS A 465 -9.99 17.09 -17.93
C CYS A 465 -10.67 18.40 -17.50
N ALA A 466 -11.77 18.25 -16.77
CA ALA A 466 -12.49 19.34 -16.14
C ALA A 466 -12.82 18.96 -14.70
N LEU A 467 -12.40 19.82 -13.76
CA LEU A 467 -12.74 19.67 -12.34
C LEU A 467 -14.10 20.30 -12.06
N ASP A 468 -14.88 19.64 -11.23
CA ASP A 468 -16.09 20.20 -10.66
C ASP A 468 -15.80 20.95 -9.33
N ALA A 469 -16.86 21.44 -8.68
CA ALA A 469 -16.74 22.18 -7.42
C ALA A 469 -16.33 21.27 -6.22
N ALA A 470 -16.48 19.97 -6.34
CA ALA A 470 -16.10 19.00 -5.33
C ALA A 470 -14.63 18.53 -5.50
N GLY A 471 -13.97 18.93 -6.60
CA GLY A 471 -12.60 18.52 -6.90
C GLY A 471 -12.52 17.18 -7.65
N THR A 472 -13.66 16.61 -8.08
CA THR A 472 -13.68 15.43 -8.94
C THR A 472 -13.53 15.81 -10.41
N ALA A 473 -13.05 14.89 -11.24
CA ALA A 473 -12.71 15.12 -12.63
C ALA A 473 -13.59 14.33 -13.60
N THR A 474 -13.85 14.92 -14.76
CA THR A 474 -14.36 14.24 -15.96
C THR A 474 -13.44 14.54 -17.12
N GLY A 475 -13.33 13.66 -18.12
CA GLY A 475 -12.48 13.88 -19.29
C GLY A 475 -11.88 12.62 -19.88
N ASP A 476 -10.85 12.79 -20.69
CA ASP A 476 -10.17 11.70 -21.39
C ASP A 476 -8.78 11.48 -20.77
N ALA A 477 -8.54 10.26 -20.29
CA ALA A 477 -7.24 9.76 -19.84
C ALA A 477 -6.55 8.95 -20.93
N VAL A 478 -5.23 9.05 -21.01
CA VAL A 478 -4.41 8.25 -21.91
C VAL A 478 -3.46 7.38 -21.09
N LEU A 479 -3.60 6.07 -21.24
CA LEU A 479 -2.68 5.07 -20.70
C LEU A 479 -1.75 4.60 -21.81
N THR A 480 -0.44 4.73 -21.62
CA THR A 480 0.57 4.26 -22.57
C THR A 480 1.46 3.20 -21.91
N VAL A 481 1.58 2.04 -22.54
CA VAL A 481 2.42 0.94 -22.06
C VAL A 481 3.42 0.56 -23.16
N THR A 482 4.70 0.69 -22.89
CA THR A 482 5.77 0.29 -23.82
C THR A 482 6.51 -0.92 -23.28
N ILE A 483 6.61 -1.96 -24.10
CA ILE A 483 7.35 -3.19 -23.78
C ILE A 483 8.54 -3.30 -24.73
N GLY A 484 9.73 -3.57 -24.19
CA GLY A 484 10.97 -3.72 -24.93
C GLY A 484 11.71 -5.01 -24.59
N ASN A 485 12.34 -5.64 -25.58
CA ASN A 485 13.24 -6.78 -25.43
C ASN A 485 14.69 -6.31 -25.56
N THR A 486 15.42 -6.27 -24.45
CA THR A 486 16.83 -5.84 -24.35
C THR A 486 17.82 -7.00 -24.47
N ALA A 487 17.35 -8.19 -24.83
CA ALA A 487 18.21 -9.36 -25.00
C ALA A 487 19.34 -9.09 -26.01
N PRO A 488 20.50 -9.73 -25.86
CA PRO A 488 21.60 -9.62 -26.80
C PRO A 488 21.17 -10.12 -28.19
N ALA A 489 21.77 -9.57 -29.25
CA ALA A 489 21.40 -9.88 -30.63
C ALA A 489 21.53 -11.38 -30.99
N ASP A 490 22.38 -12.10 -30.26
CA ASP A 490 22.59 -13.54 -30.37
C ASP A 490 21.80 -14.36 -29.32
N ALA A 491 20.77 -13.79 -28.71
CA ALA A 491 19.96 -14.43 -27.68
C ALA A 491 19.41 -15.81 -28.07
N ALA A 492 19.24 -16.09 -29.37
CA ALA A 492 18.88 -17.41 -29.86
C ALA A 492 19.93 -18.50 -29.52
N SER A 493 21.17 -18.11 -29.19
CA SER A 493 22.24 -19.03 -28.77
C SER A 493 22.32 -19.26 -27.27
N LEU A 494 21.49 -18.60 -26.47
CA LEU A 494 21.38 -18.84 -25.04
C LEU A 494 20.89 -20.28 -24.76
N PRO A 495 21.15 -20.82 -23.58
CA PRO A 495 20.67 -22.16 -23.19
C PRO A 495 19.17 -22.36 -23.49
N ALA A 496 18.81 -23.52 -23.96
CA ALA A 496 17.42 -23.87 -24.30
C ALA A 496 16.44 -23.63 -23.13
N TYR A 497 16.91 -23.82 -21.91
CA TYR A 497 16.10 -23.54 -20.71
C TYR A 497 15.80 -22.06 -20.48
N ILE A 498 16.68 -21.16 -20.98
CA ILE A 498 16.44 -19.71 -20.96
C ILE A 498 15.50 -19.32 -22.11
N THR A 499 15.74 -19.84 -23.32
CA THR A 499 14.98 -19.46 -24.52
C THR A 499 13.63 -20.17 -24.68
N GLY A 500 13.33 -21.18 -23.85
CA GLY A 500 12.12 -21.99 -23.94
C GLY A 500 12.11 -23.00 -25.11
N ASP A 501 13.24 -23.15 -25.84
CA ASP A 501 13.44 -24.11 -26.95
C ASP A 501 12.31 -24.15 -27.99
N SER A 502 11.67 -22.99 -28.23
CA SER A 502 10.52 -22.84 -29.15
C SER A 502 9.31 -23.72 -28.80
N ALA A 503 9.19 -24.18 -27.55
CA ALA A 503 8.15 -25.13 -27.11
C ALA A 503 6.71 -24.61 -27.34
N PHE A 504 6.52 -23.30 -27.35
CA PHE A 504 5.21 -22.65 -27.56
C PHE A 504 5.09 -21.97 -28.93
N GLY A 505 5.92 -22.38 -29.91
CA GLY A 505 5.88 -21.88 -31.28
C GLY A 505 6.46 -20.48 -31.46
N VAL A 506 7.19 -19.97 -30.45
CA VAL A 506 7.95 -18.72 -30.53
C VAL A 506 9.42 -19.07 -30.72
N PRO A 507 10.12 -18.51 -31.75
CA PRO A 507 11.53 -18.80 -31.99
C PRO A 507 12.41 -18.39 -30.80
N ALA A 508 13.50 -19.14 -30.56
CA ALA A 508 14.45 -18.84 -29.52
C ALA A 508 14.98 -17.38 -29.60
N GLY A 509 15.06 -16.71 -28.47
CA GLY A 509 15.51 -15.31 -28.36
C GLY A 509 14.40 -14.27 -28.62
N ILE A 510 13.22 -14.69 -29.11
CA ILE A 510 12.03 -13.83 -29.22
C ILE A 510 11.20 -14.00 -27.93
N THR A 511 10.69 -12.89 -27.42
CA THR A 511 9.76 -12.90 -26.29
C THR A 511 8.32 -12.78 -26.80
N ARG A 512 7.37 -13.47 -26.17
CA ARG A 512 5.93 -13.23 -26.34
C ARG A 512 5.35 -12.75 -25.04
N THR A 513 4.80 -11.54 -25.04
CA THR A 513 4.13 -10.95 -23.88
C THR A 513 2.64 -10.81 -24.16
N ILE A 514 1.81 -11.20 -23.19
CA ILE A 514 0.38 -10.97 -23.20
C ILE A 514 0.09 -9.88 -22.16
N GLY A 515 -0.40 -8.72 -22.62
CA GLY A 515 -0.76 -7.60 -21.75
C GLY A 515 -2.27 -7.59 -21.45
N TYR A 516 -2.62 -7.17 -20.24
CA TYR A 516 -3.98 -6.99 -19.77
C TYR A 516 -4.09 -5.62 -19.12
N LEU A 517 -4.88 -4.72 -19.71
CA LEU A 517 -5.06 -3.35 -19.28
C LEU A 517 -6.48 -3.22 -18.71
N TYR A 518 -6.56 -2.97 -17.41
CA TYR A 518 -7.80 -2.81 -16.67
C TYR A 518 -8.16 -1.34 -16.57
N LEU A 519 -9.34 -0.97 -17.03
CA LEU A 519 -9.88 0.36 -16.84
C LEU A 519 -10.53 0.47 -15.46
N PRO A 520 -10.37 1.61 -14.77
CA PRO A 520 -11.10 1.87 -13.52
C PRO A 520 -12.61 1.86 -13.74
N GLU A 521 -13.37 1.65 -12.68
CA GLU A 521 -14.81 1.89 -12.69
C GLU A 521 -15.13 3.34 -13.09
N GLY A 522 -16.19 3.57 -13.84
CA GLY A 522 -16.56 4.90 -14.36
C GLY A 522 -15.82 5.32 -15.63
N PHE A 523 -14.88 4.50 -16.15
CA PHE A 523 -14.21 4.77 -17.42
C PHE A 523 -14.73 3.88 -18.56
N GLU A 524 -14.92 4.50 -19.72
CA GLU A 524 -15.26 3.82 -20.97
C GLU A 524 -14.08 3.87 -21.94
N LEU A 525 -13.80 2.76 -22.64
CA LEU A 525 -12.79 2.72 -23.69
C LEU A 525 -13.25 3.55 -24.88
N VAL A 526 -12.46 4.55 -25.27
CA VAL A 526 -12.70 5.41 -26.44
C VAL A 526 -11.91 4.90 -27.64
N ASP A 527 -10.61 4.59 -27.45
CA ASP A 527 -9.72 4.14 -28.52
C ASP A 527 -8.60 3.25 -27.94
N ALA A 528 -8.09 2.35 -28.79
CA ALA A 528 -6.94 1.51 -28.46
C ALA A 528 -6.09 1.28 -29.71
N THR A 529 -4.81 1.59 -29.62
CA THR A 529 -3.86 1.46 -30.74
C THR A 529 -2.57 0.77 -30.29
N MET A 530 -2.03 -0.08 -31.18
CA MET A 530 -0.68 -0.66 -31.05
C MET A 530 0.24 -0.04 -32.09
N SER A 531 1.47 0.31 -31.71
CA SER A 531 2.44 0.93 -32.61
C SER A 531 2.87 0.00 -33.78
N ASP A 532 2.74 -1.30 -33.61
CA ASP A 532 3.04 -2.33 -34.63
C ASP A 532 1.80 -2.78 -35.43
N GLY A 533 0.62 -2.21 -35.15
CA GLY A 533 -0.64 -2.55 -35.80
C GLY A 533 -1.30 -3.83 -35.29
N THR A 534 -0.81 -4.45 -34.23
CA THR A 534 -1.45 -5.59 -33.57
C THR A 534 -2.83 -5.20 -33.04
N GLY A 535 -3.80 -6.10 -33.12
CA GLY A 535 -5.16 -5.88 -32.60
C GLY A 535 -5.28 -6.19 -31.11
N PHE A 536 -6.43 -5.79 -30.55
CA PHE A 536 -6.78 -6.04 -29.17
C PHE A 536 -7.89 -7.09 -29.02
N GLY A 537 -7.82 -7.83 -27.92
CA GLY A 537 -8.91 -8.64 -27.37
C GLY A 537 -9.37 -8.05 -26.04
N GLY A 538 -9.96 -8.88 -25.20
CA GLY A 538 -10.32 -8.53 -23.83
C GLY A 538 -11.69 -9.04 -23.42
N GLY A 539 -12.19 -8.53 -22.31
CA GLY A 539 -13.45 -8.95 -21.69
C GLY A 539 -13.85 -8.00 -20.57
N THR A 540 -14.55 -8.55 -19.60
CA THR A 540 -14.90 -7.90 -18.34
C THR A 540 -14.41 -8.79 -17.20
N HIS A 541 -13.89 -8.21 -16.14
CA HIS A 541 -13.48 -8.90 -14.93
C HIS A 541 -13.85 -8.05 -13.73
N ASP A 542 -14.72 -8.58 -12.89
CA ASP A 542 -15.25 -7.90 -11.70
C ASP A 542 -15.79 -6.49 -12.04
N GLY A 543 -16.64 -6.44 -13.09
CA GLY A 543 -17.25 -5.21 -13.58
C GLY A 543 -16.33 -4.26 -14.36
N ARG A 544 -15.01 -4.49 -14.37
CA ARG A 544 -14.02 -3.64 -15.04
C ARG A 544 -13.79 -4.08 -16.48
N ARG A 545 -13.69 -3.12 -17.39
CA ARG A 545 -13.28 -3.40 -18.76
C ARG A 545 -11.83 -3.80 -18.82
N VAL A 546 -11.53 -4.93 -19.45
CA VAL A 546 -10.16 -5.42 -19.70
C VAL A 546 -9.90 -5.37 -21.20
N VAL A 547 -8.78 -4.75 -21.59
CA VAL A 547 -8.23 -4.74 -22.94
C VAL A 547 -6.98 -5.59 -22.95
N SER A 548 -6.90 -6.60 -23.84
CA SER A 548 -5.73 -7.49 -23.90
C SER A 548 -5.07 -7.46 -25.28
N PHE A 549 -3.76 -7.70 -25.29
CA PHE A 549 -2.96 -7.81 -26.51
C PHE A 549 -1.91 -8.90 -26.36
N ALA A 550 -1.40 -9.40 -27.49
CA ALA A 550 -0.26 -10.33 -27.51
C ALA A 550 0.76 -9.84 -28.53
N ILE A 551 2.03 -9.77 -28.14
CA ILE A 551 3.12 -9.25 -28.96
C ILE A 551 4.31 -10.19 -28.94
N ASP A 552 5.00 -10.30 -30.08
CA ASP A 552 6.27 -11.02 -30.23
C ASP A 552 7.38 -10.00 -30.50
N LEU A 553 8.38 -9.94 -29.64
CA LEU A 553 9.49 -8.98 -29.73
C LEU A 553 10.82 -9.70 -29.97
N PRO A 554 11.50 -9.44 -31.10
CA PRO A 554 12.89 -9.88 -31.29
C PRO A 554 13.83 -9.07 -30.38
N PRO A 555 15.08 -9.52 -30.19
CA PRO A 555 16.11 -8.75 -29.50
C PRO A 555 16.24 -7.33 -30.04
N GLY A 556 16.23 -6.34 -29.15
CA GLY A 556 16.23 -4.91 -29.49
C GLY A 556 14.90 -4.36 -30.01
N GLY A 557 13.85 -5.20 -30.11
CA GLY A 557 12.51 -4.77 -30.50
C GLY A 557 11.74 -4.11 -29.36
N SER A 558 10.82 -3.21 -29.71
CA SER A 558 9.87 -2.63 -28.75
C SER A 558 8.54 -2.30 -29.43
N THR A 559 7.46 -2.31 -28.67
CA THR A 559 6.15 -1.86 -29.12
C THR A 559 5.41 -1.14 -28.01
N THR A 560 4.43 -0.31 -28.40
CA THR A 560 3.67 0.54 -27.48
C THR A 560 2.18 0.33 -27.69
N ALA A 561 1.47 0.04 -26.62
CA ALA A 561 0.02 0.09 -26.53
C ALA A 561 -0.41 1.44 -25.97
N THR A 562 -1.36 2.10 -26.63
CA THR A 562 -1.95 3.37 -26.17
C THR A 562 -3.46 3.20 -26.09
N LEU A 563 -4.04 3.45 -24.92
CA LEU A 563 -5.47 3.44 -24.68
C LEU A 563 -5.94 4.84 -24.32
N THR A 564 -7.02 5.27 -24.93
CA THR A 564 -7.78 6.45 -24.50
C THR A 564 -9.06 5.98 -23.83
N ALA A 565 -9.25 6.39 -22.59
CA ALA A 565 -10.42 6.06 -21.79
C ALA A 565 -11.09 7.34 -21.28
N ARG A 566 -12.42 7.37 -21.28
CA ARG A 566 -13.23 8.52 -20.88
C ARG A 566 -13.91 8.29 -19.55
N ALA A 567 -13.70 9.20 -18.61
CA ALA A 567 -14.53 9.36 -17.42
C ALA A 567 -15.74 10.24 -17.79
N SER A 568 -16.90 9.63 -18.01
CA SER A 568 -18.15 10.31 -18.32
C SER A 568 -18.90 10.76 -17.06
N GLU A 569 -18.62 10.12 -15.93
CA GLU A 569 -19.09 10.50 -14.61
C GLU A 569 -17.90 11.03 -13.77
N PRO A 570 -18.16 11.88 -12.74
CA PRO A 570 -17.11 12.39 -11.88
C PRO A 570 -16.32 11.28 -11.19
N VAL A 571 -14.98 11.29 -11.32
CA VAL A 571 -14.04 10.37 -10.69
C VAL A 571 -13.00 11.18 -9.89
N ALA A 572 -12.15 10.51 -9.12
CA ALA A 572 -11.00 11.17 -8.47
C ALA A 572 -10.13 11.92 -9.51
N ALA A 573 -9.66 13.10 -9.14
CA ALA A 573 -8.85 13.95 -10.03
C ALA A 573 -7.45 13.34 -10.32
N THR A 574 -6.97 12.48 -9.44
CA THR A 574 -5.72 11.73 -9.60
C THR A 574 -5.99 10.41 -10.33
N LEU A 575 -5.18 10.12 -11.33
CA LEU A 575 -5.08 8.80 -11.96
C LEU A 575 -3.85 8.09 -11.44
N GLU A 576 -3.96 6.80 -11.18
CA GLU A 576 -2.84 5.93 -10.80
C GLU A 576 -2.84 4.65 -11.65
N ALA A 577 -1.68 4.00 -11.78
CA ALA A 577 -1.60 2.68 -12.40
C ALA A 577 -0.86 1.70 -11.48
N VAL A 578 -1.51 0.58 -11.18
CA VAL A 578 -0.93 -0.61 -10.56
C VAL A 578 -0.38 -1.49 -11.68
N THR A 579 0.87 -1.93 -11.54
CA THR A 579 1.56 -2.67 -12.61
C THR A 579 2.11 -3.99 -12.10
N THR A 580 2.26 -4.99 -12.97
CA THR A 580 3.02 -6.21 -12.64
C THR A 580 4.39 -5.86 -12.07
N PRO A 581 4.78 -6.37 -10.88
CA PRO A 581 6.11 -6.17 -10.32
C PRO A 581 7.14 -6.96 -11.15
N THR A 582 7.89 -6.24 -11.99
CA THR A 582 8.98 -6.79 -12.82
C THR A 582 10.32 -6.71 -12.09
N LEU A 583 11.42 -7.03 -12.77
CA LEU A 583 12.78 -6.92 -12.22
C LEU A 583 13.17 -5.49 -11.83
N THR A 584 12.64 -4.52 -12.57
CA THR A 584 12.82 -3.11 -12.24
C THR A 584 11.71 -2.69 -11.29
N PRO A 585 12.05 -2.09 -10.14
CA PRO A 585 11.02 -1.53 -9.26
C PRO A 585 10.10 -0.57 -10.04
N PRO A 586 8.78 -0.66 -9.85
CA PRO A 586 7.87 0.23 -10.56
C PRO A 586 8.10 1.68 -10.13
N ALA A 587 8.18 2.58 -11.10
CA ALA A 587 8.02 4.00 -10.80
C ALA A 587 6.53 4.25 -10.49
N ALA A 588 6.24 5.08 -9.50
CA ALA A 588 4.87 5.52 -9.27
C ALA A 588 4.32 6.19 -10.54
N VAL A 589 3.22 5.66 -11.05
CA VAL A 589 2.56 6.20 -12.26
C VAL A 589 1.29 6.91 -11.82
N ALA A 590 1.36 8.24 -11.76
CA ALA A 590 0.25 9.08 -11.36
C ALA A 590 0.14 10.32 -12.26
N ALA A 591 -1.09 10.81 -12.46
CA ALA A 591 -1.38 12.05 -13.16
C ALA A 591 -2.56 12.77 -12.49
N VAL A 592 -2.44 14.09 -12.29
CA VAL A 592 -3.48 14.90 -11.62
C VAL A 592 -4.14 15.83 -12.63
N CYS A 593 -5.47 15.91 -12.62
CA CYS A 593 -6.23 16.85 -13.45
C CYS A 593 -5.84 18.30 -13.12
N GLY A 594 -5.40 19.06 -14.12
CA GLY A 594 -4.94 20.44 -13.96
C GLY A 594 -3.49 20.57 -13.46
N GLY A 595 -2.77 19.49 -13.21
CA GLY A 595 -1.33 19.45 -13.00
C GLY A 595 -0.60 19.58 -14.34
N SER A 596 0.33 20.54 -14.45
CA SER A 596 1.18 20.74 -15.62
C SER A 596 2.57 20.20 -15.38
#